data_a231867fcb0170681ebb392521bb8c99
#
_entry.id   a231867fcb0170681ebb392521bb8c99
#
_cell.length_a   1.000
_cell.length_b   1.000
_cell.length_c   1.000
_cell.angle_alpha   90.00
_cell.angle_beta   90.00
_cell.angle_gamma   90.00
#
_symmetry.space_group_name_H-M   'P 1'
#
loop_
_entity.id
_entity.type
_entity.pdbx_description
1 polymer ?
#
loop_
_entity_poly.entity_id
_entity_poly.type
_entity_poly.pdbx_seq_one_letter_code
_entity_poly.pdbx_strand_id
1 'polypeptide(L)'
;KTQKGKFPIKSDIHATVKAIQDTGINVHANYMFGFQDDTIETMQQTLDLALDLNTEFVQMRYVNVLPGAPMYNDFTEDQLPKDWNAYSQYSYEAQPLDTKYISGKEVLKFRDHAFQTYFRSQKYLDLVKNKFGKKCYDHMLIQPKVPLKRKLLEEQKVA
;
A
#
# COMPACT_ATOMS: atom_id res chain seq x y z
N LYS A 1 7.93 2.26 -13.51
CA LYS A 1 9.08 2.94 -12.87
C LYS A 1 10.13 1.91 -12.48
N THR A 2 11.35 2.06 -13.01
CA THR A 2 12.49 1.20 -12.67
C THR A 2 13.16 1.77 -11.43
N GLN A 3 13.06 1.06 -10.30
CA GLN A 3 13.89 1.36 -9.15
C GLN A 3 15.24 0.66 -9.26
N LYS A 4 16.30 1.24 -8.68
CA LYS A 4 17.62 0.60 -8.58
C LYS A 4 17.46 -0.84 -8.10
N GLY A 5 17.88 -1.81 -8.93
CA GLY A 5 17.88 -3.23 -8.59
C GLY A 5 16.63 -4.04 -9.00
N LYS A 6 15.63 -3.44 -9.64
CA LYS A 6 14.50 -4.20 -10.22
C LYS A 6 14.56 -4.15 -11.74
N PHE A 7 14.45 -5.32 -12.37
CA PHE A 7 14.34 -5.42 -13.82
C PHE A 7 12.95 -4.91 -14.26
N PRO A 8 12.88 -4.16 -15.38
CA PRO A 8 11.58 -3.76 -15.93
C PRO A 8 10.79 -5.02 -16.31
N ILE A 9 9.52 -5.06 -15.91
CA ILE A 9 8.61 -6.11 -16.34
C ILE A 9 8.37 -5.89 -17.84
N LYS A 10 8.84 -6.82 -18.67
CA LYS A 10 8.65 -6.77 -20.13
C LYS A 10 7.29 -7.35 -20.58
N SER A 11 6.59 -8.05 -19.68
CA SER A 11 5.30 -8.67 -19.96
C SER A 11 4.15 -7.72 -19.61
N ASP A 12 3.03 -7.87 -20.30
CA ASP A 12 1.77 -7.23 -19.94
C ASP A 12 1.30 -7.78 -18.60
N ILE A 13 1.30 -6.92 -17.59
CA ILE A 13 0.92 -7.32 -16.22
C ILE A 13 -0.56 -7.76 -16.15
N HIS A 14 -1.44 -7.15 -16.91
CA HIS A 14 -2.86 -7.50 -16.94
C HIS A 14 -3.05 -8.90 -17.54
N ALA A 15 -2.43 -9.16 -18.70
CA ALA A 15 -2.47 -10.47 -19.33
C ALA A 15 -1.87 -11.54 -18.41
N THR A 16 -0.76 -11.24 -17.72
CA THR A 16 -0.09 -12.17 -16.80
C THR A 16 -0.97 -12.50 -15.59
N VAL A 17 -1.51 -11.48 -14.91
CA VAL A 17 -2.38 -11.68 -13.73
C VAL A 17 -3.63 -12.45 -14.14
N LYS A 18 -4.27 -12.06 -15.25
CA LYS A 18 -5.44 -12.75 -15.76
C LYS A 18 -5.15 -14.22 -16.08
N ALA A 19 -4.06 -14.52 -16.76
CA ALA A 19 -3.69 -15.91 -17.09
C ALA A 19 -3.51 -16.77 -15.83
N ILE A 20 -2.91 -16.20 -14.75
CA ILE A 20 -2.77 -16.91 -13.47
C ILE A 20 -4.15 -17.15 -12.82
N GLN A 21 -5.00 -16.11 -12.77
CA GLN A 21 -6.33 -16.20 -12.19
C GLN A 21 -7.23 -17.21 -12.95
N ASP A 22 -7.11 -17.27 -14.28
CA ASP A 22 -7.86 -18.21 -15.14
C ASP A 22 -7.52 -19.69 -14.86
N THR A 23 -6.33 -19.96 -14.30
CA THR A 23 -5.98 -21.34 -13.82
C THR A 23 -6.56 -21.67 -12.45
N GLY A 24 -7.26 -20.74 -11.80
CA GLY A 24 -7.81 -20.92 -10.44
C GLY A 24 -6.83 -20.56 -9.32
N ILE A 25 -5.59 -20.16 -9.64
CA ILE A 25 -4.59 -19.73 -8.65
C ILE A 25 -4.97 -18.34 -8.12
N ASN A 26 -4.91 -18.17 -6.81
CA ASN A 26 -5.12 -16.87 -6.17
C ASN A 26 -3.84 -16.02 -6.26
N VAL A 27 -3.98 -14.78 -6.71
CA VAL A 27 -2.89 -13.82 -6.79
C VAL A 27 -2.85 -12.97 -5.52
N HIS A 28 -1.67 -12.89 -4.89
CA HIS A 28 -1.40 -11.96 -3.81
C HIS A 28 -0.53 -10.81 -4.33
N ALA A 29 -1.12 -9.65 -4.54
CA ALA A 29 -0.43 -8.47 -5.03
C ALA A 29 0.09 -7.59 -3.87
N ASN A 30 1.29 -7.04 -4.04
CA ASN A 30 1.89 -6.10 -3.10
C ASN A 30 2.11 -4.76 -3.80
N TYR A 31 1.49 -3.71 -3.27
CA TYR A 31 1.62 -2.34 -3.75
C TYR A 31 2.36 -1.50 -2.72
N MET A 32 3.25 -0.64 -3.19
CA MET A 32 4.06 0.23 -2.34
C MET A 32 3.89 1.69 -2.76
N PHE A 33 3.84 2.57 -1.77
CA PHE A 33 3.69 4.01 -1.91
C PHE A 33 4.82 4.74 -1.18
N GLY A 34 5.15 5.94 -1.62
CA GLY A 34 6.13 6.78 -0.94
C GLY A 34 7.58 6.44 -1.28
N PHE A 35 7.86 6.05 -2.52
CA PHE A 35 9.23 6.05 -3.04
C PHE A 35 9.72 7.48 -3.20
N GLN A 36 11.04 7.71 -3.18
CA GLN A 36 11.65 9.04 -3.20
C GLN A 36 11.13 9.95 -4.32
N ASP A 37 10.80 9.38 -5.48
CA ASP A 37 10.27 10.14 -6.63
C ASP A 37 8.74 10.07 -6.74
N ASP A 38 8.04 9.55 -5.72
CA ASP A 38 6.58 9.52 -5.75
C ASP A 38 5.97 10.90 -5.48
N THR A 39 4.92 11.16 -6.24
CA THR A 39 3.96 12.23 -6.04
C THR A 39 2.58 11.63 -5.73
N ILE A 40 1.61 12.45 -5.37
CA ILE A 40 0.21 11.98 -5.21
C ILE A 40 -0.30 11.29 -6.48
N GLU A 41 0.01 11.88 -7.65
CA GLU A 41 -0.43 11.34 -8.95
C GLU A 41 0.17 9.97 -9.25
N THR A 42 1.45 9.73 -8.93
CA THR A 42 2.09 8.44 -9.17
C THR A 42 1.63 7.36 -8.19
N MET A 43 1.32 7.75 -6.96
CA MET A 43 0.68 6.84 -6.01
C MET A 43 -0.76 6.53 -6.43
N GLN A 44 -1.50 7.50 -6.99
CA GLN A 44 -2.83 7.25 -7.55
C GLN A 44 -2.78 6.27 -8.72
N GLN A 45 -1.84 6.42 -9.66
CA GLN A 45 -1.63 5.44 -10.74
C GLN A 45 -1.40 4.02 -10.20
N THR A 46 -0.69 3.89 -9.07
CA THR A 46 -0.47 2.58 -8.42
C THR A 46 -1.77 2.02 -7.84
N LEU A 47 -2.60 2.87 -7.23
CA LEU A 47 -3.92 2.47 -6.73
C LEU A 47 -4.87 2.10 -7.88
N ASP A 48 -4.88 2.88 -8.96
CA ASP A 48 -5.71 2.61 -10.13
C ASP A 48 -5.35 1.26 -10.76
N LEU A 49 -4.05 0.96 -10.88
CA LEU A 49 -3.57 -0.35 -11.31
C LEU A 49 -4.06 -1.47 -10.38
N ALA A 50 -4.02 -1.25 -9.06
CA ALA A 50 -4.49 -2.24 -8.10
C ALA A 50 -5.98 -2.54 -8.28
N LEU A 51 -6.80 -1.49 -8.43
CA LEU A 51 -8.24 -1.61 -8.66
C LEU A 51 -8.56 -2.30 -10.00
N ASP A 52 -7.75 -2.02 -11.03
CA ASP A 52 -7.94 -2.60 -12.34
C ASP A 52 -7.59 -4.10 -12.36
N LEU A 53 -6.45 -4.49 -11.81
CA LEU A 53 -6.03 -5.88 -11.69
C LEU A 53 -6.96 -6.72 -10.81
N ASN A 54 -7.53 -6.15 -9.77
CA ASN A 54 -8.51 -6.77 -8.87
C ASN A 54 -8.11 -8.18 -8.41
N THR A 55 -6.96 -8.29 -7.74
CA THR A 55 -6.41 -9.56 -7.27
C THR A 55 -7.09 -10.03 -5.98
N GLU A 56 -7.02 -11.34 -5.68
CA GLU A 56 -7.71 -11.97 -4.55
C GLU A 56 -7.20 -11.49 -3.19
N PHE A 57 -5.89 -11.27 -3.10
CA PHE A 57 -5.23 -10.76 -1.89
C PHE A 57 -4.38 -9.56 -2.24
N VAL A 58 -4.42 -8.56 -1.38
CA VAL A 58 -3.68 -7.31 -1.57
C VAL A 58 -3.01 -6.88 -0.27
N GLN A 59 -1.76 -6.47 -0.38
CA GLN A 59 -1.07 -5.68 0.64
C GLN A 59 -0.74 -4.30 0.08
N MET A 60 -1.12 -3.27 0.82
CA MET A 60 -0.78 -1.89 0.55
C MET A 60 0.17 -1.39 1.64
N ARG A 61 1.39 -1.05 1.25
CA ARG A 61 2.47 -0.68 2.16
C ARG A 61 3.05 0.67 1.75
N TYR A 62 3.54 1.42 2.71
CA TYR A 62 4.46 2.51 2.40
C TYR A 62 5.91 2.00 2.41
N VAL A 63 6.80 2.72 1.73
CA VAL A 63 8.23 2.38 1.71
C VAL A 63 8.82 2.58 3.11
N ASN A 64 9.38 1.51 3.66
CA ASN A 64 10.18 1.53 4.88
C ASN A 64 11.65 1.41 4.53
N VAL A 65 12.45 2.33 5.02
CA VAL A 65 13.90 2.33 4.85
C VAL A 65 14.52 1.67 6.08
N LEU A 66 14.66 0.35 6.01
CA LEU A 66 15.18 -0.43 7.13
C LEU A 66 16.71 -0.37 7.21
N PRO A 67 17.31 -0.41 8.42
CA PRO A 67 18.74 -0.53 8.59
C PRO A 67 19.32 -1.71 7.80
N GLY A 68 20.42 -1.49 7.09
CA GLY A 68 21.05 -2.49 6.22
C GLY A 68 20.51 -2.53 4.78
N ALA A 69 19.39 -1.87 4.47
CA ALA A 69 18.95 -1.70 3.09
C ALA A 69 19.82 -0.63 2.38
N PRO A 70 20.17 -0.80 1.09
CA PRO A 70 20.96 0.21 0.36
C PRO A 70 20.38 1.63 0.43
N MET A 71 19.06 1.75 0.38
CA MET A 71 18.36 3.03 0.49
C MET A 71 18.55 3.71 1.86
N TYR A 72 18.91 2.96 2.91
CA TYR A 72 19.12 3.51 4.25
C TYR A 72 20.25 4.56 4.27
N ASN A 73 21.26 4.38 3.43
CA ASN A 73 22.40 5.27 3.32
C ASN A 73 22.10 6.60 2.57
N ASP A 74 20.90 6.69 1.96
CA ASP A 74 20.47 7.91 1.27
C ASP A 74 19.83 8.93 2.24
N PHE A 75 19.69 8.57 3.55
CA PHE A 75 19.06 9.37 4.58
C PHE A 75 20.02 9.68 5.74
N THR A 76 19.85 10.86 6.34
CA THR A 76 20.56 11.23 7.58
C THR A 76 19.81 10.69 8.81
N GLU A 77 20.50 10.57 9.95
CA GLU A 77 19.92 10.00 11.19
C GLU A 77 18.69 10.77 11.69
N ASP A 78 18.64 12.09 11.46
CA ASP A 78 17.51 12.94 11.84
C ASP A 78 16.26 12.72 10.96
N GLN A 79 16.45 12.22 9.75
CA GLN A 79 15.36 11.87 8.83
C GLN A 79 14.76 10.48 9.11
N LEU A 80 15.52 9.64 9.80
CA LEU A 80 15.12 8.26 10.06
C LEU A 80 14.30 8.13 11.35
N PRO A 81 13.32 7.19 11.40
CA PRO A 81 12.60 6.90 12.63
C PRO A 81 13.56 6.43 13.74
N LYS A 82 13.42 6.98 14.94
CA LYS A 82 14.28 6.67 16.10
C LYS A 82 13.81 5.47 16.90
N ASP A 83 12.55 5.05 16.72
CA ASP A 83 11.94 3.93 17.44
C ASP A 83 11.54 2.84 16.45
N TRP A 84 11.75 1.58 16.82
CA TRP A 84 11.35 0.42 16.02
C TRP A 84 9.84 0.35 15.76
N ASN A 85 9.02 0.86 16.69
CA ASN A 85 7.58 0.95 16.47
C ASN A 85 7.21 1.85 15.29
N ALA A 86 8.02 2.88 15.03
CA ALA A 86 7.80 3.80 13.92
C ALA A 86 8.04 3.15 12.53
N TYR A 87 8.83 2.07 12.49
CA TYR A 87 9.01 1.25 11.27
C TYR A 87 7.84 0.29 11.01
N SER A 88 6.96 0.06 11.99
CA SER A 88 5.83 -0.84 11.80
C SER A 88 4.74 -0.22 10.93
N GLN A 89 4.32 -0.96 9.89
CA GLN A 89 3.28 -0.54 8.94
C GLN A 89 1.93 -0.24 9.58
N TYR A 90 1.65 -0.86 10.75
CA TYR A 90 0.33 -0.87 11.38
C TYR A 90 0.31 -0.29 12.78
N SER A 91 1.46 0.12 13.33
CA SER A 91 1.53 0.72 14.67
C SER A 91 0.91 2.12 14.71
N TYR A 92 0.57 2.55 15.91
CA TYR A 92 0.15 3.92 16.16
C TYR A 92 1.26 4.93 15.81
N GLU A 93 2.51 4.57 16.07
CA GLU A 93 3.71 5.38 15.82
C GLU A 93 4.22 5.31 14.37
N ALA A 94 3.54 4.57 13.48
CA ALA A 94 3.95 4.42 12.08
C ALA A 94 4.38 5.75 11.44
N GLN A 95 5.61 5.81 10.93
CA GLN A 95 6.22 7.02 10.40
C GLN A 95 6.89 6.73 9.04
N PRO A 96 6.19 6.90 7.92
CA PRO A 96 6.81 6.93 6.61
C PRO A 96 7.76 8.13 6.49
N LEU A 97 8.78 7.98 5.65
CA LEU A 97 9.67 9.08 5.33
C LEU A 97 9.05 10.01 4.30
N ASP A 98 9.54 11.26 4.30
CA ASP A 98 9.21 12.22 3.25
C ASP A 98 9.78 11.74 1.90
N THR A 99 9.04 12.02 0.83
CA THR A 99 9.56 11.92 -0.54
C THR A 99 10.18 13.26 -0.93
N LYS A 100 10.64 13.39 -2.18
CA LYS A 100 11.09 14.69 -2.71
C LYS A 100 9.96 15.72 -2.85
N TYR A 101 8.69 15.27 -2.87
CA TYR A 101 7.55 16.09 -3.28
C TYR A 101 6.42 16.13 -2.25
N ILE A 102 6.32 15.13 -1.38
CA ILE A 102 5.24 14.98 -0.41
C ILE A 102 5.76 14.50 0.94
N SER A 103 5.12 14.92 2.00
CA SER A 103 5.48 14.53 3.37
C SER A 103 5.12 13.05 3.66
N GLY A 104 5.84 12.44 4.58
CA GLY A 104 5.53 11.10 5.09
C GLY A 104 4.13 11.00 5.67
N LYS A 105 3.61 12.11 6.23
CA LYS A 105 2.21 12.22 6.66
C LYS A 105 1.23 12.03 5.50
N GLU A 106 1.47 12.66 4.36
CA GLU A 106 0.65 12.52 3.16
C GLU A 106 0.76 11.12 2.57
N VAL A 107 1.97 10.52 2.59
CA VAL A 107 2.18 9.12 2.20
C VAL A 107 1.34 8.19 3.07
N LEU A 108 1.36 8.38 4.41
CA LEU A 108 0.58 7.56 5.34
C LEU A 108 -0.93 7.70 5.10
N LYS A 109 -1.39 8.95 4.95
CA LYS A 109 -2.79 9.24 4.65
C LYS A 109 -3.24 8.59 3.35
N PHE A 110 -2.41 8.71 2.29
CA PHE A 110 -2.71 8.10 1.01
C PHE A 110 -2.76 6.56 1.10
N ARG A 111 -1.77 5.93 1.76
CA ARG A 111 -1.75 4.48 1.94
C ARG A 111 -3.00 3.96 2.66
N ASP A 112 -3.42 4.65 3.74
CA ASP A 112 -4.62 4.25 4.48
C ASP A 112 -5.90 4.50 3.64
N HIS A 113 -5.95 5.58 2.84
CA HIS A 113 -6.98 5.82 1.86
C HIS A 113 -7.03 4.73 0.78
N ALA A 114 -5.88 4.35 0.20
CA ALA A 114 -5.79 3.32 -0.83
C ALA A 114 -6.33 1.97 -0.33
N PHE A 115 -5.97 1.59 0.90
CA PHE A 115 -6.52 0.39 1.55
C PHE A 115 -8.06 0.44 1.62
N GLN A 116 -8.61 1.55 2.13
CA GLN A 116 -10.06 1.71 2.25
C GLN A 116 -10.76 1.67 0.89
N THR A 117 -10.17 2.32 -0.12
CA THR A 117 -10.73 2.39 -1.47
C THR A 117 -10.77 1.01 -2.12
N TYR A 118 -9.67 0.25 -2.03
CA TYR A 118 -9.59 -1.09 -2.62
C TYR A 118 -10.61 -2.05 -2.00
N PHE A 119 -10.58 -2.20 -0.67
CA PHE A 119 -11.40 -3.18 0.04
C PHE A 119 -12.89 -2.83 0.10
N ARG A 120 -13.26 -1.59 -0.25
CA ARG A 120 -14.66 -1.16 -0.41
C ARG A 120 -15.12 -1.14 -1.86
N SER A 121 -14.24 -1.38 -2.83
CA SER A 121 -14.64 -1.38 -4.23
C SER A 121 -15.61 -2.51 -4.52
N GLN A 122 -16.67 -2.22 -5.26
CA GLN A 122 -17.69 -3.22 -5.60
C GLN A 122 -17.09 -4.38 -6.37
N LYS A 123 -16.14 -4.10 -7.28
CA LYS A 123 -15.42 -5.10 -8.07
C LYS A 123 -14.69 -6.14 -7.20
N TYR A 124 -14.02 -5.67 -6.12
CA TYR A 124 -13.36 -6.57 -5.16
C TYR A 124 -14.37 -7.37 -4.32
N LEU A 125 -15.41 -6.71 -3.83
CA LEU A 125 -16.45 -7.37 -3.03
C LEU A 125 -17.18 -8.46 -3.83
N ASP A 126 -17.44 -8.23 -5.11
CA ASP A 126 -18.05 -9.22 -6.01
C ASP A 126 -17.10 -10.41 -6.26
N LEU A 127 -15.79 -10.14 -6.46
CA LEU A 127 -14.78 -11.19 -6.57
C LEU A 127 -14.78 -12.07 -5.31
N VAL A 128 -14.72 -11.46 -4.12
CA VAL A 128 -14.70 -12.21 -2.85
C VAL A 128 -15.97 -13.04 -2.68
N LYS A 129 -17.14 -12.45 -2.95
CA LYS A 129 -18.42 -13.15 -2.84
C LYS A 129 -18.51 -14.35 -3.77
N ASN A 130 -18.09 -14.17 -5.03
CA ASN A 130 -18.18 -15.21 -6.07
C ASN A 130 -17.15 -16.33 -5.84
N LYS A 131 -15.93 -16.00 -5.41
CA LYS A 131 -14.83 -16.97 -5.29
C LYS A 131 -14.77 -17.65 -3.91
N PHE A 132 -15.04 -16.89 -2.83
CA PHE A 132 -14.88 -17.34 -1.44
C PHE A 132 -16.21 -17.45 -0.66
N GLY A 133 -17.32 -17.03 -1.28
CA GLY A 133 -18.65 -17.16 -0.72
C GLY A 133 -19.06 -16.07 0.27
N LYS A 134 -20.31 -16.18 0.73
CA LYS A 134 -20.97 -15.15 1.55
C LYS A 134 -20.24 -14.86 2.87
N LYS A 135 -19.70 -15.85 3.54
CA LYS A 135 -19.02 -15.67 4.83
C LYS A 135 -17.80 -14.77 4.71
N CYS A 136 -16.99 -14.97 3.67
CA CYS A 136 -15.83 -14.11 3.39
C CYS A 136 -16.27 -12.70 3.00
N TYR A 137 -17.30 -12.58 2.17
CA TYR A 137 -17.89 -11.29 1.79
C TYR A 137 -18.36 -10.49 3.02
N ASP A 138 -19.13 -11.10 3.91
CA ASP A 138 -19.63 -10.44 5.14
C ASP A 138 -18.46 -9.96 6.02
N HIS A 139 -17.37 -10.76 6.11
CA HIS A 139 -16.15 -10.36 6.83
C HIS A 139 -15.48 -9.14 6.19
N MET A 140 -15.38 -9.10 4.86
CA MET A 140 -14.79 -7.97 4.14
C MET A 140 -15.59 -6.67 4.27
N LEU A 141 -16.90 -6.72 4.53
CA LEU A 141 -17.69 -5.54 4.83
C LEU A 141 -17.38 -4.90 6.19
N ILE A 142 -16.80 -5.68 7.10
CA ILE A 142 -16.47 -5.22 8.46
C ILE A 142 -15.04 -4.70 8.55
N GLN A 143 -14.09 -5.37 7.92
CA GLN A 143 -12.66 -5.07 8.04
C GLN A 143 -12.29 -3.60 7.74
N PRO A 144 -12.79 -2.96 6.66
CA PRO A 144 -12.46 -1.56 6.39
C PRO A 144 -13.13 -0.56 7.35
N LYS A 145 -14.00 -1.01 8.26
CA LYS A 145 -14.65 -0.14 9.24
C LYS A 145 -13.80 0.08 10.48
N VAL A 146 -12.76 -0.73 10.68
CA VAL A 146 -11.84 -0.58 11.82
C VAL A 146 -10.78 0.47 11.47
N PRO A 147 -10.83 1.68 12.04
CA PRO A 147 -9.86 2.72 11.74
C PRO A 147 -8.52 2.39 12.41
N LEU A 148 -7.44 2.55 11.66
CA LEU A 148 -6.10 2.57 12.23
C LEU A 148 -5.86 3.96 12.85
N LYS A 149 -5.64 4.00 14.16
CA LYS A 149 -5.19 5.23 14.81
C LYS A 149 -3.72 5.48 14.45
N ARG A 150 -3.39 6.72 14.13
CA ARG A 150 -2.08 7.14 13.68
C ARG A 150 -1.66 8.41 14.39
N LYS A 151 -0.63 8.34 15.22
CA LYS A 151 -0.10 9.51 15.93
C LYS A 151 0.18 10.67 14.97
N LEU A 152 0.86 10.38 13.87
CA LEU A 152 1.22 11.37 12.84
C LEU A 152 0.01 12.09 12.21
N LEU A 153 -1.18 11.46 12.21
CA LEU A 153 -2.42 12.06 11.67
C LEU A 153 -3.25 12.76 12.74
N GLU A 154 -3.04 12.47 14.02
CA GLU A 154 -3.79 13.06 15.14
C GLU A 154 -3.19 14.40 15.61
N GLU A 155 -1.89 14.61 15.45
CA GLU A 155 -1.15 15.80 15.94
C GLU A 155 -1.58 17.16 15.34
N GLN A 156 -2.58 17.21 14.45
CA GLN A 156 -3.15 18.44 13.90
C GLN A 156 -4.51 18.86 14.46
N LYS A 157 -5.03 18.18 15.49
CA LYS A 157 -6.30 18.60 16.12
C LYS A 157 -6.10 19.63 17.24
N VAL A 158 -4.87 20.06 17.49
CA VAL A 158 -4.51 21.04 18.52
C VAL A 158 -3.78 22.22 17.86
N ALA A 159 -4.50 23.04 17.09
CA ALA A 159 -4.11 24.40 16.72
C ALA A 159 -5.39 25.22 16.53
#